data_48d5980bf1484067f0f9ec01fe1c11ef
#
_entry.id   48d5980bf1484067f0f9ec01fe1c11ef
#
_cell.length_a   1.000
_cell.length_b   1.000
_cell.length_c   1.000
_cell.angle_alpha   90.00
_cell.angle_beta   90.00
_cell.angle_gamma   90.00
#
_symmetry.space_group_name_H-M   'P 1'
#
loop_
_entity.id
_entity.type
_entity.pdbx_description
1 polymer ?
#
loop_
_entity_poly.entity_id
_entity_poly.type
_entity_poly.pdbx_seq_one_letter_code
_entity_poly.pdbx_strand_id
1 'polypeptide(L)'
;LMRQAGRHLPEYIKIRQKYKDLMEMFLDPEVIAEISLQPVKRYGLDACILFSDILMIPYASGSDVSFKEGMGPQVKFIEKFKFESHKLDPVTKGIEKIKKVSDTPLIGFVGGPWTTLLYCLFNKEERLQMNKDLINKNKKRIDNHINELTDIVSNYAIQQVNAGIDAFQIFESAAGDLDDYLFEKWVLDPTLKIVKEIKSKSDIPIIGFPRNASTSG
;
A
#
# COMPACT_ATOMS: atom_id res chain seq x y z
N LEU A 1 -10.63 14.08 10.72
CA LEU A 1 -10.56 12.70 10.22
C LEU A 1 -9.52 11.91 11.00
N MET A 2 -9.96 10.91 11.70
CA MET A 2 -9.08 10.09 12.54
C MET A 2 -8.42 8.98 11.70
N ARG A 3 -7.23 8.54 12.11
CA ARG A 3 -6.61 7.34 11.57
C ARG A 3 -7.54 6.14 11.80
N GLN A 4 -7.99 5.53 10.73
CA GLN A 4 -8.92 4.41 10.81
C GLN A 4 -8.26 3.04 11.04
N ALA A 5 -6.96 2.96 11.25
CA ALA A 5 -6.29 1.66 11.42
C ALA A 5 -6.90 0.78 12.53
N GLY A 6 -7.61 1.41 13.49
CA GLY A 6 -8.39 0.67 14.50
C GLY A 6 -7.58 -0.27 15.38
N ARG A 7 -6.26 -0.30 15.25
CA ARG A 7 -5.38 -1.28 15.93
C ARG A 7 -5.37 -1.18 17.46
N HIS A 8 -5.96 -0.13 18.01
CA HIS A 8 -6.16 0.08 19.46
C HIS A 8 -7.51 -0.42 19.96
N LEU A 9 -8.41 -0.81 19.06
CA LEU A 9 -9.75 -1.25 19.42
C LEU A 9 -9.71 -2.61 20.14
N PRO A 10 -10.51 -2.82 21.21
CA PRO A 10 -10.55 -4.09 21.91
C PRO A 10 -10.92 -5.26 21.01
N GLU A 11 -11.83 -5.06 20.05
CA GLU A 11 -12.23 -6.06 19.07
C GLU A 11 -11.08 -6.42 18.12
N TYR A 12 -10.27 -5.46 17.68
CA TYR A 12 -9.06 -5.72 16.91
C TYR A 12 -8.05 -6.55 17.74
N ILE A 13 -7.81 -6.16 19.00
CA ILE A 13 -6.85 -6.84 19.88
C ILE A 13 -7.25 -8.31 20.06
N LYS A 14 -8.56 -8.61 20.25
CA LYS A 14 -9.07 -9.98 20.38
C LYS A 14 -8.79 -10.83 19.13
N ILE A 15 -8.88 -10.24 17.94
CA ILE A 15 -8.56 -10.96 16.69
C ILE A 15 -7.05 -11.12 16.59
N ARG A 16 -6.29 -10.04 16.79
CA ARG A 16 -4.82 -10.03 16.67
C ARG A 16 -4.14 -11.11 17.51
N GLN A 17 -4.66 -11.38 18.70
CA GLN A 17 -4.14 -12.42 19.62
C GLN A 17 -4.24 -13.85 19.07
N LYS A 18 -5.08 -14.10 18.07
CA LYS A 18 -5.25 -15.42 17.44
C LYS A 18 -4.21 -15.70 16.34
N TYR A 19 -3.49 -14.70 15.89
CA TYR A 19 -2.55 -14.78 14.78
C TYR A 19 -1.11 -14.51 15.25
N LYS A 20 -0.17 -15.28 14.73
CA LYS A 20 1.25 -15.11 15.04
C LYS A 20 1.87 -13.93 14.30
N ASP A 21 1.48 -13.75 13.03
CA ASP A 21 1.96 -12.67 12.17
C ASP A 21 0.79 -11.85 11.60
N LEU A 22 1.03 -10.55 11.36
CA LEU A 22 0.07 -9.68 10.68
C LEU A 22 -0.15 -10.09 9.22
N MET A 23 0.85 -10.70 8.56
CA MET A 23 0.67 -11.21 7.20
C MET A 23 -0.43 -12.25 7.11
N GLU A 24 -0.56 -13.14 8.10
CA GLU A 24 -1.66 -14.11 8.15
C GLU A 24 -3.03 -13.40 8.16
N MET A 25 -3.15 -12.28 8.87
CA MET A 25 -4.37 -11.49 8.92
C MET A 25 -4.66 -10.74 7.61
N PHE A 26 -3.63 -10.25 6.91
CA PHE A 26 -3.78 -9.61 5.60
C PHE A 26 -4.10 -10.59 4.47
N LEU A 27 -3.94 -11.88 4.73
CA LEU A 27 -4.25 -12.97 3.81
C LEU A 27 -5.53 -13.75 4.18
N ASP A 28 -6.27 -13.29 5.20
CA ASP A 28 -7.55 -13.89 5.60
C ASP A 28 -8.71 -12.94 5.22
N PRO A 29 -9.52 -13.29 4.19
CA PRO A 29 -10.62 -12.43 3.72
C PRO A 29 -11.68 -12.11 4.77
N GLU A 30 -11.95 -13.03 5.72
CA GLU A 30 -12.89 -12.79 6.81
C GLU A 30 -12.36 -11.76 7.80
N VAL A 31 -11.09 -11.88 8.15
CA VAL A 31 -10.40 -10.95 9.05
C VAL A 31 -10.28 -9.57 8.42
N ILE A 32 -9.94 -9.51 7.12
CA ILE A 32 -9.89 -8.24 6.36
C ILE A 32 -11.25 -7.54 6.46
N ALA A 33 -12.35 -8.24 6.18
CA ALA A 33 -13.67 -7.66 6.21
C ALA A 33 -14.07 -7.22 7.62
N GLU A 34 -13.87 -8.08 8.61
CA GLU A 34 -14.24 -7.79 10.00
C GLU A 34 -13.49 -6.56 10.53
N ILE A 35 -12.16 -6.52 10.40
CA ILE A 35 -11.35 -5.43 10.95
C ILE A 35 -11.60 -4.13 10.20
N SER A 36 -11.77 -4.15 8.89
CA SER A 36 -12.10 -2.95 8.12
C SER A 36 -13.37 -2.28 8.63
N LEU A 37 -14.38 -3.06 8.99
CA LEU A 37 -15.69 -2.55 9.43
C LEU A 37 -15.74 -2.17 10.93
N GLN A 38 -14.80 -2.61 11.76
CA GLN A 38 -14.81 -2.31 13.21
C GLN A 38 -14.88 -0.82 13.52
N PRO A 39 -14.01 0.06 12.94
CA PRO A 39 -14.07 1.50 13.20
C PRO A 39 -15.38 2.14 12.74
N VAL A 40 -15.90 1.71 11.60
CA VAL A 40 -17.18 2.20 11.06
C VAL A 40 -18.32 1.87 12.00
N LYS A 41 -18.42 0.62 12.42
CA LYS A 41 -19.47 0.15 13.36
C LYS A 41 -19.39 0.86 14.72
N ARG A 42 -18.17 1.15 15.19
CA ARG A 42 -17.98 1.78 16.51
C ARG A 42 -18.22 3.29 16.51
N TYR A 43 -17.82 3.97 15.45
CA TYR A 43 -17.77 5.44 15.42
C TYR A 43 -18.71 6.08 14.39
N GLY A 44 -19.41 5.29 13.59
CA GLY A 44 -20.30 5.82 12.54
C GLY A 44 -19.54 6.64 11.50
N LEU A 45 -18.40 6.14 11.01
CA LEU A 45 -17.56 6.86 10.05
C LEU A 45 -18.19 6.88 8.66
N ASP A 46 -17.93 7.95 7.90
CA ASP A 46 -18.47 8.16 6.54
C ASP A 46 -17.85 7.26 5.49
N ALA A 47 -16.66 6.68 5.75
CA ALA A 47 -15.98 5.76 4.87
C ALA A 47 -15.22 4.69 5.66
N CYS A 48 -15.03 3.55 5.04
CA CYS A 48 -14.25 2.43 5.52
C CYS A 48 -12.87 2.43 4.83
N ILE A 49 -11.80 2.21 5.56
CA ILE A 49 -10.48 1.95 4.97
C ILE A 49 -10.21 0.45 5.01
N LEU A 50 -9.81 -0.11 3.89
CA LEU A 50 -9.42 -1.50 3.76
C LEU A 50 -8.32 -1.87 4.78
N PHE A 51 -8.52 -2.95 5.53
CA PHE A 51 -7.47 -3.53 6.37
C PHE A 51 -6.49 -4.30 5.50
N SER A 52 -5.36 -3.68 5.20
CA SER A 52 -4.28 -4.22 4.40
C SER A 52 -2.96 -3.51 4.77
N ASP A 53 -1.91 -3.71 3.98
CA ASP A 53 -0.62 -3.02 4.15
C ASP A 53 -0.02 -2.65 2.78
N ILE A 54 0.82 -1.60 2.75
CA ILE A 54 1.56 -1.19 1.55
C ILE A 54 2.58 -2.25 1.11
N LEU A 55 2.96 -3.15 2.01
CA LEU A 55 3.92 -4.24 1.76
C LEU A 55 3.31 -5.46 1.05
N MET A 56 2.03 -5.41 0.71
CA MET A 56 1.40 -6.45 -0.10
C MET A 56 2.03 -6.58 -1.49
N ILE A 57 2.50 -5.47 -2.08
CA ILE A 57 3.25 -5.50 -3.34
C ILE A 57 4.62 -6.19 -3.19
N PRO A 58 5.51 -5.80 -2.26
CA PRO A 58 6.73 -6.56 -1.97
C PRO A 58 6.47 -8.06 -1.77
N TYR A 59 5.48 -8.42 -0.96
CA TYR A 59 5.10 -9.81 -0.72
C TYR A 59 4.72 -10.54 -2.02
N ALA A 60 3.83 -9.97 -2.80
CA ALA A 60 3.40 -10.56 -4.06
C ALA A 60 4.50 -10.57 -5.14
N SER A 61 5.54 -9.74 -4.97
CA SER A 61 6.71 -9.67 -5.87
C SER A 61 7.86 -10.59 -5.47
N GLY A 62 7.66 -11.42 -4.45
CA GLY A 62 8.63 -12.45 -4.03
C GLY A 62 9.49 -12.08 -2.82
N SER A 63 9.24 -10.93 -2.18
CA SER A 63 9.86 -10.60 -0.89
C SER A 63 9.31 -11.47 0.23
N ASP A 64 10.18 -11.85 1.16
CA ASP A 64 9.77 -12.35 2.45
C ASP A 64 9.41 -11.15 3.35
N VAL A 65 8.14 -11.05 3.72
CA VAL A 65 7.58 -9.94 4.53
C VAL A 65 7.04 -10.50 5.83
N SER A 66 7.51 -9.97 6.95
CA SER A 66 7.00 -10.31 8.28
C SER A 66 6.91 -9.09 9.19
N PHE A 67 6.06 -9.16 10.21
CA PHE A 67 5.85 -8.07 11.16
C PHE A 67 6.21 -8.54 12.56
N LYS A 68 7.40 -8.15 13.02
CA LYS A 68 7.87 -8.46 14.37
C LYS A 68 7.45 -7.37 15.35
N GLU A 69 6.93 -7.78 16.49
CA GLU A 69 6.53 -6.86 17.56
C GLU A 69 7.72 -5.99 18.00
N GLY A 70 7.48 -4.68 18.12
CA GLY A 70 8.52 -3.71 18.50
C GLY A 70 9.55 -3.36 17.42
N MET A 71 9.69 -4.16 16.34
CA MET A 71 10.68 -3.91 15.29
C MET A 71 10.09 -3.36 13.99
N GLY A 72 8.76 -3.37 13.89
CA GLY A 72 8.06 -2.99 12.65
C GLY A 72 8.25 -4.02 11.53
N PRO A 73 7.90 -3.65 10.28
CA PRO A 73 7.98 -4.57 9.15
C PRO A 73 9.42 -4.93 8.82
N GLN A 74 9.64 -6.22 8.60
CA GLN A 74 10.87 -6.78 8.06
C GLN A 74 10.59 -7.21 6.62
N VAL A 75 11.38 -6.71 5.69
CA VAL A 75 11.25 -7.02 4.26
C VAL A 75 12.61 -7.46 3.76
N LYS A 76 12.68 -8.68 3.23
CA LYS A 76 13.88 -9.15 2.56
C LYS A 76 13.97 -8.50 1.19
N PHE A 77 15.07 -7.80 0.91
CA PHE A 77 15.24 -7.14 -0.38
C PHE A 77 15.28 -8.15 -1.54
N ILE A 78 14.84 -7.72 -2.71
CA ILE A 78 14.82 -8.50 -3.94
C ILE A 78 15.46 -7.70 -5.08
N GLU A 79 16.20 -8.37 -5.95
CA GLU A 79 16.83 -7.74 -7.12
C GLU A 79 15.96 -7.87 -8.38
N LYS A 80 15.05 -8.83 -8.39
CA LYS A 80 14.12 -9.07 -9.50
C LYS A 80 12.71 -9.27 -8.95
N PHE A 81 11.76 -8.54 -9.49
CA PHE A 81 10.37 -8.72 -9.16
C PHE A 81 9.83 -9.97 -9.86
N LYS A 82 9.24 -10.87 -9.08
CA LYS A 82 8.46 -11.99 -9.57
C LYS A 82 7.03 -11.79 -9.10
N PHE A 83 6.31 -10.90 -9.78
CA PHE A 83 4.97 -10.56 -9.37
C PHE A 83 3.99 -11.71 -9.63
N GLU A 84 3.37 -12.19 -8.57
CA GLU A 84 2.37 -13.24 -8.56
C GLU A 84 1.05 -12.66 -8.05
N SER A 85 0.25 -12.14 -8.98
CA SER A 85 -1.00 -11.40 -8.66
C SER A 85 -1.98 -12.21 -7.80
N HIS A 86 -2.05 -13.55 -7.99
CA HIS A 86 -2.92 -14.43 -7.23
C HIS A 86 -2.65 -14.44 -5.72
N LYS A 87 -1.43 -14.06 -5.28
CA LYS A 87 -1.12 -13.89 -3.86
C LYS A 87 -1.92 -12.77 -3.19
N LEU A 88 -2.52 -11.89 -3.99
CA LEU A 88 -3.37 -10.77 -3.54
C LEU A 88 -4.87 -11.10 -3.59
N ASP A 89 -5.26 -12.27 -4.09
CA ASP A 89 -6.66 -12.72 -4.12
C ASP A 89 -7.36 -12.68 -2.74
N PRO A 90 -6.69 -12.99 -1.61
CA PRO A 90 -7.34 -12.83 -0.31
C PRO A 90 -7.79 -11.40 -0.03
N VAL A 91 -7.03 -10.40 -0.47
CA VAL A 91 -7.38 -8.98 -0.28
C VAL A 91 -8.59 -8.61 -1.12
N THR A 92 -8.63 -9.01 -2.40
CA THR A 92 -9.80 -8.75 -3.28
C THR A 92 -11.04 -9.46 -2.78
N LYS A 93 -10.94 -10.70 -2.31
CA LYS A 93 -12.03 -11.43 -1.64
C LYS A 93 -12.50 -10.73 -0.36
N GLY A 94 -11.59 -10.13 0.41
CA GLY A 94 -11.92 -9.30 1.57
C GLY A 94 -12.74 -8.07 1.18
N ILE A 95 -12.37 -7.38 0.10
CA ILE A 95 -13.14 -6.25 -0.48
C ILE A 95 -14.55 -6.70 -0.86
N GLU A 96 -14.68 -7.78 -1.62
CA GLU A 96 -15.97 -8.33 -2.02
C GLU A 96 -16.87 -8.68 -0.80
N LYS A 97 -16.27 -9.21 0.28
CA LYS A 97 -17.01 -9.50 1.51
C LYS A 97 -17.50 -8.24 2.21
N ILE A 98 -16.67 -7.19 2.29
CA ILE A 98 -17.08 -5.89 2.84
C ILE A 98 -18.28 -5.35 2.05
N LYS A 99 -18.19 -5.35 0.71
CA LYS A 99 -19.24 -4.82 -0.17
C LYS A 99 -20.57 -5.60 -0.09
N LYS A 100 -20.52 -6.88 0.28
CA LYS A 100 -21.73 -7.69 0.49
C LYS A 100 -22.50 -7.34 1.77
N VAL A 101 -21.83 -6.77 2.77
CA VAL A 101 -22.40 -6.57 4.11
C VAL A 101 -22.44 -5.11 4.56
N SER A 102 -21.94 -4.18 3.75
CA SER A 102 -21.90 -2.76 4.09
C SER A 102 -22.01 -1.88 2.85
N ASP A 103 -22.88 -0.86 2.94
CA ASP A 103 -23.00 0.21 1.93
C ASP A 103 -22.06 1.38 2.21
N THR A 104 -21.29 1.33 3.31
CA THR A 104 -20.29 2.36 3.63
C THR A 104 -19.21 2.40 2.55
N PRO A 105 -18.92 3.57 1.96
CA PRO A 105 -17.87 3.69 0.96
C PRO A 105 -16.53 3.11 1.42
N LEU A 106 -15.92 2.26 0.61
CA LEU A 106 -14.67 1.56 0.90
C LEU A 106 -13.50 2.22 0.15
N ILE A 107 -12.50 2.65 0.89
CA ILE A 107 -11.26 3.19 0.36
C ILE A 107 -10.23 2.07 0.30
N GLY A 108 -9.88 1.64 -0.92
CA GLY A 108 -8.73 0.79 -1.17
C GLY A 108 -7.44 1.62 -1.21
N PHE A 109 -6.29 0.96 -1.13
CA PHE A 109 -5.01 1.68 -1.19
C PHE A 109 -3.84 0.81 -1.60
N VAL A 110 -2.73 1.48 -1.90
CA VAL A 110 -1.43 0.86 -2.17
C VAL A 110 -0.30 1.78 -1.72
N GLY A 111 0.87 1.20 -1.47
CA GLY A 111 2.11 2.00 -1.46
C GLY A 111 2.43 2.46 -2.88
N GLY A 112 2.73 3.73 -3.04
CA GLY A 112 3.16 4.25 -4.33
C GLY A 112 4.49 3.66 -4.77
N PRO A 113 4.84 3.75 -6.07
CA PRO A 113 6.00 3.07 -6.64
C PRO A 113 7.31 3.40 -5.95
N TRP A 114 7.59 4.67 -5.66
CA TRP A 114 8.81 5.07 -4.97
C TRP A 114 8.90 4.48 -3.56
N THR A 115 7.87 4.69 -2.74
CA THR A 115 7.84 4.16 -1.38
C THR A 115 7.98 2.65 -1.35
N THR A 116 7.29 1.94 -2.23
CA THR A 116 7.33 0.48 -2.32
C THR A 116 8.70 -0.01 -2.79
N LEU A 117 9.32 0.70 -3.76
CA LEU A 117 10.65 0.39 -4.26
C LEU A 117 11.71 0.45 -3.16
N LEU A 118 11.62 1.44 -2.28
CA LEU A 118 12.53 1.54 -1.13
C LEU A 118 12.48 0.29 -0.24
N TYR A 119 11.30 -0.26 0.00
CA TYR A 119 11.17 -1.51 0.75
C TYR A 119 11.73 -2.73 0.01
N CYS A 120 11.62 -2.75 -1.31
CA CYS A 120 12.13 -3.85 -2.13
C CYS A 120 13.65 -3.84 -2.27
N LEU A 121 14.28 -2.67 -2.38
CA LEU A 121 15.70 -2.53 -2.74
C LEU A 121 16.63 -2.22 -1.57
N PHE A 122 16.10 -1.71 -0.45
CA PHE A 122 16.91 -1.20 0.66
C PHE A 122 16.49 -1.83 1.99
N ASN A 123 17.47 -2.14 2.82
CA ASN A 123 17.22 -2.60 4.18
C ASN A 123 16.70 -1.44 5.07
N LYS A 124 16.31 -1.76 6.30
CA LYS A 124 15.74 -0.77 7.23
C LYS A 124 16.71 0.38 7.56
N GLU A 125 17.98 0.07 7.75
CA GLU A 125 19.01 1.05 8.10
C GLU A 125 19.24 2.03 6.93
N GLU A 126 19.38 1.50 5.72
CA GLU A 126 19.51 2.31 4.50
C GLU A 126 18.30 3.21 4.29
N ARG A 127 17.06 2.72 4.50
CA ARG A 127 15.86 3.55 4.39
C ARG A 127 15.79 4.67 5.42
N LEU A 128 16.24 4.42 6.66
CA LEU A 128 16.28 5.44 7.71
C LEU A 128 17.39 6.48 7.50
N GLN A 129 18.42 6.12 6.75
CA GLN A 129 19.57 6.98 6.43
C GLN A 129 19.51 7.48 4.98
N MET A 130 18.33 7.36 4.32
CA MET A 130 18.17 7.79 2.94
C MET A 130 18.59 9.26 2.80
N ASN A 131 19.55 9.51 1.89
CA ASN A 131 20.06 10.81 1.61
C ASN A 131 20.48 10.91 0.12
N LYS A 132 20.85 12.12 -0.32
CA LYS A 132 21.21 12.36 -1.72
C LYS A 132 22.34 11.48 -2.22
N ASP A 133 23.34 11.17 -1.40
CA ASP A 133 24.48 10.34 -1.81
C ASP A 133 24.06 8.89 -2.04
N LEU A 134 23.27 8.33 -1.14
CA LEU A 134 22.73 6.97 -1.28
C LEU A 134 21.80 6.86 -2.49
N ILE A 135 20.95 7.86 -2.72
CA ILE A 135 20.09 7.98 -3.90
C ILE A 135 20.92 8.01 -5.16
N ASN A 136 21.92 8.91 -5.26
CA ASN A 136 22.77 9.05 -6.44
C ASN A 136 23.55 7.77 -6.76
N LYS A 137 24.08 7.10 -5.73
CA LYS A 137 24.78 5.82 -5.87
C LYS A 137 23.88 4.72 -6.46
N ASN A 138 22.58 4.76 -6.17
CA ASN A 138 21.61 3.75 -6.59
C ASN A 138 20.71 4.21 -7.75
N LYS A 139 20.90 5.41 -8.29
CA LYS A 139 20.01 6.03 -9.29
C LYS A 139 19.70 5.10 -10.47
N LYS A 140 20.74 4.49 -11.06
CA LYS A 140 20.56 3.54 -12.18
C LYS A 140 19.71 2.31 -11.78
N ARG A 141 19.91 1.79 -10.57
CA ARG A 141 19.14 0.67 -10.05
C ARG A 141 17.68 1.06 -9.84
N ILE A 142 17.44 2.25 -9.29
CA ILE A 142 16.09 2.81 -9.10
C ILE A 142 15.42 3.01 -10.46
N ASP A 143 16.08 3.68 -11.41
CA ASP A 143 15.57 3.91 -12.76
C ASP A 143 15.17 2.62 -13.49
N ASN A 144 15.92 1.55 -13.29
CA ASN A 144 15.62 0.27 -13.91
C ASN A 144 14.35 -0.42 -13.37
N HIS A 145 14.01 -0.15 -12.11
CA HIS A 145 12.93 -0.88 -11.43
C HIS A 145 11.65 -0.06 -11.23
N ILE A 146 11.73 1.27 -11.28
CA ILE A 146 10.56 2.11 -10.97
C ILE A 146 9.41 1.89 -11.95
N ASN A 147 9.69 1.71 -13.23
CA ASN A 147 8.68 1.48 -14.26
C ASN A 147 8.00 0.12 -14.09
N GLU A 148 8.79 -0.94 -13.87
CA GLU A 148 8.27 -2.29 -13.62
C GLU A 148 7.34 -2.29 -12.39
N LEU A 149 7.79 -1.63 -11.32
CA LEU A 149 7.00 -1.53 -10.10
C LEU A 149 5.74 -0.68 -10.29
N THR A 150 5.79 0.36 -11.13
CA THR A 150 4.61 1.15 -11.50
C THR A 150 3.55 0.28 -12.17
N ASP A 151 3.95 -0.61 -13.08
CA ASP A 151 3.04 -1.54 -13.75
C ASP A 151 2.43 -2.56 -12.77
N ILE A 152 3.23 -3.06 -11.84
CA ILE A 152 2.77 -3.96 -10.76
C ILE A 152 1.74 -3.25 -9.88
N VAL A 153 2.03 -2.02 -9.44
CA VAL A 153 1.12 -1.21 -8.62
C VAL A 153 -0.17 -0.91 -9.37
N SER A 154 -0.10 -0.54 -10.66
CA SER A 154 -1.28 -0.32 -11.50
C SER A 154 -2.15 -1.58 -11.59
N ASN A 155 -1.54 -2.73 -11.79
CA ASN A 155 -2.25 -4.01 -11.86
C ASN A 155 -3.02 -4.29 -10.57
N TYR A 156 -2.37 -4.14 -9.41
CA TYR A 156 -3.01 -4.34 -8.11
C TYR A 156 -4.11 -3.30 -7.82
N ALA A 157 -3.91 -2.04 -8.22
CA ALA A 157 -4.94 -1.03 -8.12
C ALA A 157 -6.20 -1.43 -8.89
N ILE A 158 -6.04 -1.91 -10.13
CA ILE A 158 -7.15 -2.39 -10.96
C ILE A 158 -7.84 -3.61 -10.34
N GLN A 159 -7.10 -4.52 -9.72
CA GLN A 159 -7.71 -5.66 -9.00
C GLN A 159 -8.62 -5.17 -7.86
N GLN A 160 -8.20 -4.18 -7.07
CA GLN A 160 -9.03 -3.61 -6.01
C GLN A 160 -10.26 -2.88 -6.56
N VAL A 161 -10.10 -2.14 -7.67
CA VAL A 161 -11.23 -1.49 -8.38
C VAL A 161 -12.26 -2.52 -8.82
N ASN A 162 -11.82 -3.58 -9.48
CA ASN A 162 -12.69 -4.67 -9.95
C ASN A 162 -13.39 -5.42 -8.82
N ALA A 163 -12.75 -5.48 -7.64
CA ALA A 163 -13.35 -6.06 -6.44
C ALA A 163 -14.40 -5.16 -5.76
N GLY A 164 -14.50 -3.86 -6.18
CA GLY A 164 -15.61 -2.98 -5.80
C GLY A 164 -15.27 -1.90 -4.77
N ILE A 165 -14.05 -1.42 -4.68
CA ILE A 165 -13.74 -0.23 -3.87
C ILE A 165 -14.41 1.03 -4.46
N ASP A 166 -14.74 2.00 -3.59
CA ASP A 166 -15.42 3.24 -3.97
C ASP A 166 -14.46 4.43 -4.12
N ALA A 167 -13.27 4.34 -3.55
CA ALA A 167 -12.17 5.29 -3.74
C ALA A 167 -10.83 4.58 -3.61
N PHE A 168 -9.78 5.15 -4.18
CA PHE A 168 -8.43 4.57 -4.12
C PHE A 168 -7.39 5.57 -3.63
N GLN A 169 -6.50 5.14 -2.74
CA GLN A 169 -5.44 5.99 -2.19
C GLN A 169 -4.05 5.44 -2.51
N ILE A 170 -3.15 6.34 -2.96
CA ILE A 170 -1.75 6.04 -3.25
C ILE A 170 -0.88 6.70 -2.17
N PHE A 171 -0.15 5.89 -1.39
CA PHE A 171 0.72 6.35 -0.32
C PHE A 171 2.17 6.47 -0.78
N GLU A 172 2.63 7.69 -1.04
CA GLU A 172 4.05 7.99 -1.26
C GLU A 172 4.68 8.56 0.02
N SER A 173 4.85 7.68 1.01
CA SER A 173 5.26 8.06 2.36
C SER A 173 6.71 8.56 2.47
N ALA A 174 7.54 8.28 1.46
CA ALA A 174 8.94 8.71 1.36
C ALA A 174 9.17 9.80 0.31
N ALA A 175 8.12 10.46 -0.18
CA ALA A 175 8.21 11.46 -1.25
C ALA A 175 9.04 12.69 -0.86
N GLY A 176 8.99 13.11 0.41
CA GLY A 176 9.68 14.30 0.90
C GLY A 176 11.20 14.23 0.96
N ASP A 177 11.78 13.06 0.70
CA ASP A 177 13.24 12.87 0.71
C ASP A 177 13.90 13.18 -0.66
N LEU A 178 13.07 13.49 -1.68
CA LEU A 178 13.50 13.74 -3.05
C LEU A 178 13.59 15.24 -3.37
N ASP A 179 14.53 15.61 -4.24
CA ASP A 179 14.50 16.91 -4.90
C ASP A 179 13.41 16.93 -6.00
N ASP A 180 13.08 18.13 -6.50
CA ASP A 180 11.98 18.34 -7.44
C ASP A 180 12.09 17.47 -8.70
N TYR A 181 13.30 17.35 -9.27
CA TYR A 181 13.53 16.55 -10.48
C TYR A 181 13.28 15.05 -10.23
N LEU A 182 13.77 14.53 -9.11
CA LEU A 182 13.59 13.13 -8.74
C LEU A 182 12.16 12.85 -8.27
N PHE A 183 11.53 13.83 -7.62
CA PHE A 183 10.12 13.75 -7.25
C PHE A 183 9.25 13.64 -8.50
N GLU A 184 9.44 14.49 -9.50
CA GLU A 184 8.73 14.41 -10.78
C GLU A 184 8.91 13.01 -11.39
N LYS A 185 10.16 12.58 -11.54
CA LYS A 185 10.52 11.35 -12.24
C LYS A 185 10.07 10.07 -11.54
N TRP A 186 10.16 10.00 -10.21
CA TRP A 186 9.97 8.75 -9.46
C TRP A 186 8.67 8.70 -8.64
N VAL A 187 8.01 9.83 -8.48
CA VAL A 187 6.74 9.94 -7.74
C VAL A 187 5.61 10.41 -8.65
N LEU A 188 5.76 11.59 -9.26
CA LEU A 188 4.67 12.21 -10.02
C LEU A 188 4.34 11.44 -11.30
N ASP A 189 5.32 11.21 -12.18
CA ASP A 189 5.12 10.48 -13.44
C ASP A 189 4.57 9.06 -13.22
N PRO A 190 5.14 8.23 -12.32
CA PRO A 190 4.56 6.93 -11.97
C PRO A 190 3.14 7.04 -11.43
N THR A 191 2.86 8.01 -10.55
CA THR A 191 1.51 8.21 -10.01
C THR A 191 0.52 8.59 -11.09
N LEU A 192 0.88 9.51 -11.99
CA LEU A 192 0.03 9.90 -13.13
C LEU A 192 -0.27 8.72 -14.06
N LYS A 193 0.70 7.83 -14.29
CA LYS A 193 0.46 6.59 -15.06
C LYS A 193 -0.57 5.70 -14.36
N ILE A 194 -0.45 5.47 -13.05
CA ILE A 194 -1.41 4.68 -12.28
C ILE A 194 -2.81 5.31 -12.34
N VAL A 195 -2.89 6.63 -12.13
CA VAL A 195 -4.15 7.38 -12.21
C VAL A 195 -4.80 7.21 -13.58
N LYS A 196 -4.04 7.34 -14.66
CA LYS A 196 -4.52 7.15 -16.04
C LYS A 196 -5.07 5.75 -16.26
N GLU A 197 -4.37 4.72 -15.80
CA GLU A 197 -4.81 3.33 -15.89
C GLU A 197 -6.12 3.09 -15.13
N ILE A 198 -6.24 3.58 -13.91
CA ILE A 198 -7.48 3.47 -13.12
C ILE A 198 -8.62 4.21 -13.84
N LYS A 199 -8.38 5.46 -14.26
CA LYS A 199 -9.39 6.30 -14.91
C LYS A 199 -9.83 5.79 -16.27
N SER A 200 -9.03 4.96 -16.93
CA SER A 200 -9.44 4.26 -18.16
C SER A 200 -10.50 3.18 -17.94
N LYS A 201 -10.70 2.75 -16.68
CA LYS A 201 -11.58 1.63 -16.31
C LYS A 201 -12.66 2.00 -15.30
N SER A 202 -12.50 3.11 -14.58
CA SER A 202 -13.41 3.51 -13.50
C SER A 202 -13.31 5.00 -13.21
N ASP A 203 -14.43 5.60 -12.79
CA ASP A 203 -14.51 7.01 -12.39
C ASP A 203 -14.31 7.23 -10.88
N ILE A 204 -13.91 6.20 -10.12
CA ILE A 204 -13.73 6.33 -8.68
C ILE A 204 -12.76 7.48 -8.33
N PRO A 205 -12.96 8.18 -7.20
CA PRO A 205 -12.02 9.17 -6.70
C PRO A 205 -10.66 8.55 -6.38
N ILE A 206 -9.58 9.28 -6.71
CA ILE A 206 -8.21 8.88 -6.39
C ILE A 206 -7.59 9.92 -5.48
N ILE A 207 -6.96 9.47 -4.41
CA ILE A 207 -6.33 10.29 -3.39
C ILE A 207 -4.81 10.06 -3.48
N GLY A 208 -4.06 11.10 -3.85
CA GLY A 208 -2.60 11.10 -3.74
C GLY A 208 -2.16 11.53 -2.34
N PHE A 209 -1.18 10.85 -1.75
CA PHE A 209 -0.60 11.22 -0.47
C PHE A 209 0.94 11.22 -0.55
N PRO A 210 1.55 12.23 -1.20
CA PRO A 210 3.00 12.44 -1.20
C PRO A 210 3.41 13.13 0.11
N ARG A 211 3.71 12.33 1.12
CA ARG A 211 4.03 12.83 2.46
C ARG A 211 5.28 13.70 2.45
N ASN A 212 5.19 14.89 3.08
CA ASN A 212 6.27 15.87 3.21
C ASN A 212 6.84 16.35 1.86
N ALA A 213 6.16 16.14 0.74
CA ALA A 213 6.53 16.77 -0.51
C ALA A 213 6.40 18.29 -0.36
N SER A 214 7.37 19.05 -0.86
CA SER A 214 7.31 20.50 -0.84
C SER A 214 6.22 20.99 -1.79
N THR A 215 5.51 22.06 -1.38
CA THR A 215 4.45 22.68 -2.19
C THR A 215 5.00 23.58 -3.31
N SER A 216 6.28 23.51 -3.59
CA SER A 216 6.93 24.27 -4.66
C SER A 216 6.86 23.52 -5.99
N GLY A 217 5.70 23.03 -6.34
CA GLY A 217 5.39 22.47 -7.63
C GLY A 217 4.09 23.03 -8.16
#